data_f2e253e6baee5015b02888eec711b846
#
_entry.id   f2e253e6baee5015b02888eec711b846
#
_cell.length_a   1.000
_cell.length_b   1.000
_cell.length_c   1.000
_cell.angle_alpha   90.00
_cell.angle_beta   90.00
_cell.angle_gamma   90.00
#
_symmetry.space_group_name_H-M   'P 1'
#
loop_
_entity.id
_entity.type
_entity.pdbx_description
1 polymer ?
#
loop_
_entity_poly.entity_id
_entity_poly.type
_entity_poly.pdbx_seq_one_letter_code
_entity_poly.pdbx_strand_id
1 'polypeptide(L)'
;MEEKMYVVVTDYVKSNTGEDVSDALQELILSNPNRTIFFPDGEYLLSKPICTPANPAHAVSLKLATFAKLKAMDSWTEKEAVVRIGAAEPFNTIYIPGSNYYFEGGIIDGNGKANGISIDSGRETSIHHVSIKNTEIGIHIKWGANNRSSDADIFNVNIVGNHSKTSVGVLLEGHDNTLTNMRIAGVHVGIQADSGGNIFRNLHPLYTYGGELAEDENFLTSVAFMDRWNDNYYDICYSDQFCTAFSMQTSSRNIYTNSYIMWYTSRGGVETAYKVDGKFNSVIRTPRINFHNDTTNALLTVSEEGGSGIIENPMINHEEYITDKTYLEYLTGIVITPKK
;
A
#
# COMPACT_ATOMS: atom_id res chain seq x y z
N MET A 1 19.99 19.61 -34.16
CA MET A 1 20.04 18.85 -32.89
C MET A 1 18.68 18.18 -32.76
N GLU A 2 18.64 16.84 -32.76
CA GLU A 2 17.43 16.16 -32.39
C GLU A 2 17.12 16.50 -30.93
N GLU A 3 15.95 17.04 -30.69
CA GLU A 3 15.50 17.36 -29.33
C GLU A 3 15.32 16.03 -28.57
N LYS A 4 16.15 15.81 -27.55
CA LYS A 4 16.05 14.58 -26.75
C LYS A 4 14.66 14.52 -26.12
N MET A 5 13.95 13.41 -26.30
CA MET A 5 12.60 13.21 -25.80
C MET A 5 12.55 13.28 -24.25
N TYR A 6 13.61 12.86 -23.58
CA TYR A 6 13.77 12.88 -22.14
C TYR A 6 15.00 13.69 -21.70
N VAL A 7 14.98 14.22 -20.48
CA VAL A 7 16.20 14.64 -19.79
C VAL A 7 16.84 13.40 -19.18
N VAL A 8 17.99 13.01 -19.70
CA VAL A 8 18.65 11.76 -19.27
C VAL A 8 19.59 12.08 -18.11
N VAL A 9 19.36 11.43 -16.96
CA VAL A 9 20.11 11.72 -15.72
C VAL A 9 21.62 11.55 -15.91
N THR A 10 22.05 10.52 -16.63
CA THR A 10 23.50 10.23 -16.82
C THR A 10 24.26 11.28 -17.65
N ASP A 11 23.57 12.21 -18.29
CA ASP A 11 24.21 13.38 -18.92
C ASP A 11 24.69 14.42 -17.89
N TYR A 12 24.19 14.34 -16.64
CA TYR A 12 24.44 15.32 -15.56
C TYR A 12 25.04 14.67 -14.32
N VAL A 13 24.59 13.46 -13.98
CA VAL A 13 24.92 12.74 -12.75
C VAL A 13 25.36 11.33 -13.09
N LYS A 14 26.48 10.88 -12.55
CA LYS A 14 26.97 9.50 -12.76
C LYS A 14 26.27 8.54 -11.79
N SER A 15 25.86 7.39 -12.30
CA SER A 15 25.43 6.25 -11.48
C SER A 15 26.61 5.39 -11.02
N ASN A 16 26.41 4.54 -10.02
CA ASN A 16 27.36 3.54 -9.50
C ASN A 16 28.70 4.13 -8.99
N THR A 17 28.70 5.37 -8.53
CA THR A 17 29.93 6.04 -8.03
C THR A 17 30.17 5.78 -6.54
N GLY A 18 29.14 5.39 -5.79
CA GLY A 18 29.19 5.32 -4.33
C GLY A 18 29.01 6.69 -3.66
N GLU A 19 28.84 7.76 -4.42
CA GLU A 19 28.70 9.13 -3.95
C GLU A 19 27.22 9.54 -3.83
N ASP A 20 26.96 10.49 -2.94
CA ASP A 20 25.63 11.12 -2.81
C ASP A 20 25.35 12.01 -4.02
N VAL A 21 24.21 11.75 -4.66
CA VAL A 21 23.78 12.52 -5.84
C VAL A 21 22.48 13.31 -5.58
N SER A 22 22.04 13.42 -4.33
CA SER A 22 20.77 14.04 -3.97
C SER A 22 20.63 15.48 -4.47
N ASP A 23 21.63 16.31 -4.21
CA ASP A 23 21.58 17.74 -4.58
C ASP A 23 21.58 17.94 -6.09
N ALA A 24 22.42 17.20 -6.81
CA ALA A 24 22.49 17.28 -8.26
C ALA A 24 21.18 16.80 -8.94
N LEU A 25 20.57 15.73 -8.40
CA LEU A 25 19.27 15.29 -8.89
C LEU A 25 18.15 16.27 -8.57
N GLN A 26 18.16 16.85 -7.37
CA GLN A 26 17.17 17.86 -6.99
C GLN A 26 17.25 19.10 -7.88
N GLU A 27 18.46 19.58 -8.15
CA GLU A 27 18.70 20.71 -9.09
C GLU A 27 18.22 20.36 -10.50
N LEU A 28 18.54 19.15 -10.98
CA LEU A 28 18.11 18.68 -12.30
C LEU A 28 16.58 18.65 -12.43
N ILE A 29 15.88 18.15 -11.40
CA ILE A 29 14.41 18.10 -11.37
C ILE A 29 13.84 19.51 -11.45
N LEU A 30 14.29 20.43 -10.60
CA LEU A 30 13.75 21.78 -10.52
C LEU A 30 14.07 22.65 -11.76
N SER A 31 15.18 22.36 -12.43
CA SER A 31 15.61 23.08 -13.64
C SER A 31 14.92 22.62 -14.93
N ASN A 32 14.11 21.56 -14.86
CA ASN A 32 13.47 20.97 -16.04
C ASN A 32 11.95 20.83 -15.88
N PRO A 33 11.20 21.93 -15.68
CA PRO A 33 9.75 21.88 -15.59
C PRO A 33 9.12 21.35 -16.87
N ASN A 34 8.01 20.63 -16.72
CA ASN A 34 7.24 20.04 -17.83
C ASN A 34 8.04 19.02 -18.67
N ARG A 35 8.98 18.32 -18.04
CA ARG A 35 9.80 17.30 -18.69
C ARG A 35 9.72 15.97 -17.95
N THR A 36 10.01 14.91 -18.66
CA THR A 36 10.27 13.59 -18.08
C THR A 36 11.78 13.46 -17.83
N ILE A 37 12.14 13.18 -16.58
CA ILE A 37 13.51 12.85 -16.16
C ILE A 37 13.67 11.33 -16.24
N PHE A 38 14.57 10.87 -17.09
CA PHE A 38 14.83 9.46 -17.29
C PHE A 38 16.12 9.02 -16.59
N PHE A 39 16.01 7.98 -15.76
CA PHE A 39 17.09 7.33 -15.05
C PHE A 39 17.51 6.04 -15.76
N PRO A 40 18.64 6.01 -16.48
CA PRO A 40 19.20 4.76 -16.99
C PRO A 40 19.56 3.77 -15.88
N ASP A 41 19.77 2.49 -16.22
CA ASP A 41 20.19 1.46 -15.27
C ASP A 41 21.42 1.89 -14.48
N GLY A 42 21.43 1.60 -13.19
CA GLY A 42 22.49 1.92 -12.25
C GLY A 42 21.95 2.29 -10.87
N GLU A 43 22.86 2.40 -9.90
CA GLU A 43 22.54 2.80 -8.53
C GLU A 43 22.85 4.28 -8.32
N TYR A 44 21.86 5.00 -7.81
CA TYR A 44 21.91 6.42 -7.46
C TYR A 44 21.71 6.53 -5.94
N LEU A 45 22.75 6.90 -5.21
CA LEU A 45 22.73 6.98 -3.76
C LEU A 45 22.24 8.36 -3.30
N LEU A 46 21.35 8.35 -2.33
CA LEU A 46 20.66 9.54 -1.83
C LEU A 46 20.83 9.67 -0.31
N SER A 47 21.33 10.80 0.17
CA SER A 47 21.37 11.13 1.60
C SER A 47 20.12 11.84 2.08
N LYS A 48 19.29 12.35 1.17
CA LYS A 48 18.02 13.04 1.42
C LYS A 48 17.02 12.84 0.27
N PRO A 49 15.72 13.12 0.50
CA PRO A 49 14.68 12.98 -0.52
C PRO A 49 14.95 13.76 -1.81
N ILE A 50 14.50 13.22 -2.93
CA ILE A 50 14.26 13.99 -4.14
C ILE A 50 12.78 14.35 -4.22
N CYS A 51 12.49 15.61 -4.54
CA CYS A 51 11.15 16.19 -4.49
C CYS A 51 10.75 16.75 -5.86
N THR A 52 9.57 16.36 -6.36
CA THR A 52 9.01 17.02 -7.55
C THR A 52 8.14 18.22 -7.15
N PRO A 53 8.00 19.24 -8.02
CA PRO A 53 7.11 20.36 -7.77
C PRO A 53 5.64 19.94 -7.64
N ALA A 54 4.89 20.58 -6.73
CA ALA A 54 3.45 20.41 -6.62
C ALA A 54 2.67 21.26 -7.65
N ASN A 55 3.28 22.35 -8.13
CA ASN A 55 2.64 23.23 -9.10
C ASN A 55 2.51 22.52 -10.47
N PRO A 56 1.28 22.31 -11.02
CA PRO A 56 1.09 21.67 -12.32
C PRO A 56 1.79 22.38 -13.48
N ALA A 57 2.01 23.69 -13.37
CA ALA A 57 2.73 24.45 -14.38
C ALA A 57 4.24 24.09 -14.44
N HIS A 58 4.75 23.46 -13.41
CA HIS A 58 6.15 23.02 -13.29
C HIS A 58 6.25 21.49 -13.08
N ALA A 59 5.23 20.75 -13.42
CA ALA A 59 5.17 19.30 -13.19
C ALA A 59 6.37 18.58 -13.82
N VAL A 60 6.91 17.59 -13.09
CA VAL A 60 8.00 16.74 -13.56
C VAL A 60 7.63 15.30 -13.34
N SER A 61 7.78 14.48 -14.38
CA SER A 61 7.60 13.04 -14.32
C SER A 61 8.94 12.32 -14.19
N LEU A 62 9.00 11.28 -13.35
CA LEU A 62 10.19 10.47 -13.15
C LEU A 62 9.99 9.10 -13.79
N LYS A 63 10.91 8.72 -14.68
CA LYS A 63 10.90 7.42 -15.35
C LYS A 63 12.22 6.71 -15.13
N LEU A 64 12.17 5.52 -14.59
CA LEU A 64 13.33 4.70 -14.28
C LEU A 64 13.39 3.49 -15.23
N ALA A 65 14.56 3.19 -15.75
CA ALA A 65 14.82 1.91 -16.38
C ALA A 65 14.68 0.76 -15.36
N THR A 66 14.47 -0.46 -15.81
CA THR A 66 14.12 -1.60 -14.95
C THR A 66 15.11 -1.82 -13.79
N PHE A 67 16.40 -1.61 -14.02
CA PHE A 67 17.45 -1.77 -13.01
C PHE A 67 18.05 -0.44 -12.51
N ALA A 68 17.41 0.68 -12.83
CA ALA A 68 17.72 1.92 -12.17
C ALA A 68 17.25 1.88 -10.72
N LYS A 69 18.14 2.17 -9.78
CA LYS A 69 17.87 2.09 -8.34
C LYS A 69 18.15 3.42 -7.67
N LEU A 70 17.13 3.99 -7.04
CA LEU A 70 17.26 5.09 -6.09
C LEU A 70 17.37 4.49 -4.69
N LYS A 71 18.50 4.70 -4.01
CA LYS A 71 18.77 4.05 -2.73
C LYS A 71 19.16 5.06 -1.65
N ALA A 72 18.48 4.97 -0.51
CA ALA A 72 18.86 5.73 0.68
C ALA A 72 20.26 5.30 1.19
N MET A 73 21.11 6.25 1.50
CA MET A 73 22.43 6.00 2.10
C MET A 73 22.31 5.64 3.59
N ASP A 74 23.36 5.08 4.15
CA ASP A 74 23.45 4.81 5.60
C ASP A 74 23.40 6.10 6.43
N SER A 75 23.78 7.22 5.85
CA SER A 75 23.71 8.57 6.43
C SER A 75 22.31 9.19 6.43
N TRP A 76 21.31 8.51 5.86
CA TRP A 76 19.91 8.99 5.84
C TRP A 76 19.38 9.15 7.25
N THR A 77 18.91 10.34 7.61
CA THR A 77 18.41 10.67 8.95
C THR A 77 16.96 11.09 8.98
N GLU A 78 16.39 11.40 7.84
CA GLU A 78 15.00 11.87 7.72
C GLU A 78 14.03 10.70 7.74
N LYS A 79 12.86 10.85 8.36
CA LYS A 79 11.76 9.88 8.31
C LYS A 79 10.85 10.11 7.10
N GLU A 80 11.43 10.47 5.99
CA GLU A 80 10.72 10.81 4.76
C GLU A 80 10.92 9.75 3.67
N ALA A 81 10.15 9.84 2.60
CA ALA A 81 10.28 8.95 1.46
C ALA A 81 11.49 9.33 0.58
N VAL A 82 12.12 8.33 -0.04
CA VAL A 82 13.21 8.53 -1.03
C VAL A 82 12.75 9.45 -2.16
N VAL A 83 11.50 9.26 -2.62
CA VAL A 83 10.87 10.11 -3.63
C VAL A 83 9.62 10.74 -3.05
N ARG A 84 9.53 12.06 -3.14
CA ARG A 84 8.38 12.84 -2.66
C ARG A 84 7.74 13.60 -3.83
N ILE A 85 6.62 13.10 -4.31
CA ILE A 85 5.88 13.70 -5.43
C ILE A 85 5.08 14.89 -4.92
N GLY A 86 5.27 16.06 -5.52
CA GLY A 86 4.57 17.28 -5.14
C GLY A 86 5.00 17.86 -3.79
N ALA A 87 6.24 17.63 -3.36
CA ALA A 87 6.78 18.17 -2.10
C ALA A 87 7.56 19.46 -2.27
N ALA A 88 8.14 19.70 -3.45
CA ALA A 88 8.77 20.98 -3.78
C ALA A 88 7.71 21.98 -4.25
N GLU A 89 7.90 23.25 -3.95
CA GLU A 89 6.97 24.33 -4.31
C GLU A 89 5.51 24.00 -3.91
N PRO A 90 5.16 23.92 -2.63
CA PRO A 90 3.85 23.50 -2.17
C PRO A 90 2.71 24.26 -2.86
N PHE A 91 1.73 23.53 -3.38
CA PHE A 91 0.61 24.05 -4.13
C PHE A 91 -0.68 23.27 -3.83
N ASN A 92 -1.80 23.93 -3.69
CA ASN A 92 -3.06 23.22 -3.48
C ASN A 92 -3.62 22.72 -4.81
N THR A 93 -3.34 21.45 -5.12
CA THR A 93 -3.69 20.81 -6.39
C THR A 93 -5.08 20.20 -6.43
N ILE A 94 -5.77 20.10 -5.28
CA ILE A 94 -7.06 19.39 -5.17
C ILE A 94 -8.14 19.88 -6.14
N TYR A 95 -8.09 21.16 -6.50
CA TYR A 95 -9.07 21.77 -7.41
C TYR A 95 -8.60 21.82 -8.87
N ILE A 96 -7.44 21.25 -9.18
CA ILE A 96 -6.88 21.24 -10.54
C ILE A 96 -6.87 19.80 -11.05
N PRO A 97 -7.84 19.39 -11.86
CA PRO A 97 -7.87 18.06 -12.46
C PRO A 97 -6.75 17.90 -13.50
N GLY A 98 -6.33 16.64 -13.72
CA GLY A 98 -5.34 16.30 -14.72
C GLY A 98 -3.95 16.83 -14.39
N SER A 99 -3.49 16.66 -13.15
CA SER A 99 -2.21 17.19 -12.66
C SER A 99 -0.97 16.58 -13.35
N ASN A 100 -1.09 15.45 -14.02
CA ASN A 100 -0.05 14.81 -14.83
C ASN A 100 1.28 14.55 -14.09
N TYR A 101 1.20 14.02 -12.87
CA TYR A 101 2.36 13.56 -12.12
C TYR A 101 2.52 12.05 -12.32
N TYR A 102 3.68 11.63 -12.86
CA TYR A 102 3.95 10.23 -13.14
C TYR A 102 5.26 9.79 -12.50
N PHE A 103 5.23 8.61 -11.87
CA PHE A 103 6.39 7.84 -11.48
C PHE A 103 6.32 6.45 -12.09
N GLU A 104 7.29 6.09 -12.90
CA GLU A 104 7.30 4.82 -13.64
C GLU A 104 8.62 4.07 -13.46
N GLY A 105 8.52 2.80 -13.12
CA GLY A 105 9.63 1.84 -13.25
C GLY A 105 10.63 1.82 -12.12
N GLY A 106 11.66 1.01 -12.30
CA GLY A 106 12.85 0.92 -11.47
C GLY A 106 12.67 0.35 -10.06
N ILE A 107 13.64 0.66 -9.22
CA ILE A 107 13.75 0.16 -7.86
C ILE A 107 13.93 1.33 -6.90
N ILE A 108 13.10 1.39 -5.87
CA ILE A 108 13.29 2.28 -4.71
C ILE A 108 13.75 1.42 -3.53
N ASP A 109 14.89 1.72 -2.97
CA ASP A 109 15.47 1.00 -1.84
C ASP A 109 15.62 1.96 -0.63
N GLY A 110 14.76 1.79 0.36
CA GLY A 110 14.80 2.58 1.59
C GLY A 110 15.97 2.24 2.51
N ASN A 111 16.70 1.14 2.22
CA ASN A 111 17.86 0.68 3.00
C ASN A 111 17.55 0.51 4.51
N GLY A 112 16.28 0.26 4.87
CA GLY A 112 15.82 0.23 6.26
C GLY A 112 15.87 1.59 6.99
N LYS A 113 16.10 2.69 6.28
CA LYS A 113 16.26 4.05 6.81
C LYS A 113 15.16 5.00 6.36
N ALA A 114 14.76 4.91 5.09
CA ALA A 114 13.80 5.80 4.45
C ALA A 114 12.48 5.07 4.14
N ASN A 115 11.40 5.83 3.97
CA ASN A 115 10.20 5.37 3.31
C ASN A 115 10.40 5.30 1.79
N GLY A 116 9.47 4.66 1.05
CA GLY A 116 9.61 4.47 -0.38
C GLY A 116 9.24 5.70 -1.20
N ILE A 117 7.97 5.84 -1.56
CA ILE A 117 7.43 6.95 -2.33
C ILE A 117 6.33 7.63 -1.52
N SER A 118 6.29 8.96 -1.49
CA SER A 118 5.12 9.69 -1.00
C SER A 118 4.52 10.59 -2.09
N ILE A 119 3.19 10.72 -2.06
CA ILE A 119 2.46 11.75 -2.79
C ILE A 119 2.11 12.81 -1.75
N ASP A 120 2.90 13.88 -1.69
CA ASP A 120 2.71 14.96 -0.73
C ASP A 120 1.61 15.91 -1.19
N SER A 121 1.60 16.26 -2.47
CA SER A 121 0.51 16.99 -3.11
C SER A 121 0.41 16.59 -4.58
N GLY A 122 -0.78 16.25 -5.02
CA GLY A 122 -1.04 15.86 -6.39
C GLY A 122 -2.43 15.31 -6.56
N ARG A 123 -3.10 15.68 -7.63
CA ARG A 123 -4.34 15.07 -8.06
C ARG A 123 -4.09 14.24 -9.30
N GLU A 124 -4.71 13.05 -9.37
CA GLU A 124 -4.54 12.14 -10.49
C GLU A 124 -3.07 11.73 -10.74
N THR A 125 -2.31 11.54 -9.64
CA THR A 125 -0.93 11.07 -9.70
C THR A 125 -0.89 9.59 -10.05
N SER A 126 -0.04 9.18 -11.01
CA SER A 126 0.13 7.78 -11.36
C SER A 126 1.49 7.24 -10.92
N ILE A 127 1.47 6.09 -10.20
CA ILE A 127 2.68 5.34 -9.80
C ILE A 127 2.55 3.91 -10.32
N HIS A 128 3.49 3.47 -11.15
CA HIS A 128 3.36 2.14 -11.73
C HIS A 128 4.69 1.45 -12.07
N HIS A 129 4.64 0.11 -12.13
CA HIS A 129 5.76 -0.77 -12.53
C HIS A 129 7.03 -0.62 -11.67
N VAL A 130 6.89 -0.26 -10.40
CA VAL A 130 8.02 -0.03 -9.49
C VAL A 130 8.16 -1.16 -8.46
N SER A 131 9.39 -1.47 -8.10
CA SER A 131 9.75 -2.32 -6.96
C SER A 131 10.25 -1.46 -5.81
N ILE A 132 9.54 -1.48 -4.68
CA ILE A 132 9.90 -0.74 -3.46
C ILE A 132 10.34 -1.75 -2.41
N LYS A 133 11.47 -1.52 -1.73
CA LYS A 133 11.98 -2.46 -0.74
C LYS A 133 12.72 -1.81 0.41
N ASN A 134 12.83 -2.57 1.49
CA ASN A 134 13.53 -2.18 2.73
C ASN A 134 13.01 -0.84 3.30
N THR A 135 11.68 -0.66 3.31
CA THR A 135 11.02 0.58 3.75
C THR A 135 10.13 0.34 4.95
N GLU A 136 9.98 1.33 5.83
CA GLU A 136 8.96 1.29 6.89
C GLU A 136 7.56 1.55 6.29
N ILE A 137 7.41 2.58 5.45
CA ILE A 137 6.20 2.81 4.64
C ILE A 137 6.60 2.70 3.18
N GLY A 138 5.94 1.79 2.44
CA GLY A 138 6.21 1.62 1.01
C GLY A 138 5.73 2.80 0.19
N ILE A 139 4.42 3.08 0.22
CA ILE A 139 3.80 4.24 -0.42
C ILE A 139 2.95 4.99 0.61
N HIS A 140 3.06 6.31 0.63
CA HIS A 140 2.27 7.17 1.50
C HIS A 140 1.54 8.26 0.69
N ILE A 141 0.21 8.19 0.62
CA ILE A 141 -0.62 9.23 0.01
C ILE A 141 -1.06 10.18 1.11
N LYS A 142 -0.44 11.36 1.16
CA LYS A 142 -0.59 12.29 2.28
C LYS A 142 -1.80 13.22 2.15
N TRP A 143 -2.44 13.49 3.29
CA TRP A 143 -3.49 14.50 3.42
C TRP A 143 -3.35 15.26 4.74
N GLY A 144 -3.58 16.56 4.71
CA GLY A 144 -3.47 17.40 5.93
C GLY A 144 -3.41 18.88 5.61
N ALA A 145 -2.94 19.65 6.56
CA ALA A 145 -2.87 21.12 6.41
C ALA A 145 -1.97 21.57 5.26
N ASN A 146 -0.87 20.86 5.04
CA ASN A 146 0.15 21.19 4.04
C ASN A 146 0.21 20.19 2.86
N ASN A 147 -0.61 19.14 2.89
CA ASN A 147 -0.59 18.06 1.90
C ASN A 147 -2.00 17.84 1.36
N ARG A 148 -2.14 17.75 0.05
CA ARG A 148 -3.42 17.57 -0.62
C ARG A 148 -3.28 16.59 -1.78
N SER A 149 -3.54 15.32 -1.52
CA SER A 149 -3.44 14.27 -2.53
C SER A 149 -4.76 13.54 -2.69
N SER A 150 -5.21 13.37 -3.93
CA SER A 150 -6.42 12.60 -4.25
C SER A 150 -6.34 11.98 -5.63
N ASP A 151 -7.27 11.07 -5.91
CA ASP A 151 -7.46 10.47 -7.23
C ASP A 151 -6.18 9.81 -7.80
N ALA A 152 -5.29 9.29 -6.94
CA ALA A 152 -4.09 8.61 -7.40
C ALA A 152 -4.43 7.25 -8.01
N ASP A 153 -3.72 6.88 -9.09
CA ASP A 153 -3.77 5.58 -9.73
C ASP A 153 -2.45 4.84 -9.55
N ILE A 154 -2.46 3.78 -8.74
CA ILE A 154 -1.28 3.00 -8.37
C ILE A 154 -1.46 1.56 -8.85
N PHE A 155 -0.59 1.09 -9.75
CA PHE A 155 -0.76 -0.24 -10.31
C PHE A 155 0.55 -0.95 -10.65
N ASN A 156 0.51 -2.29 -10.60
CA ASN A 156 1.68 -3.14 -10.89
C ASN A 156 2.90 -2.79 -10.03
N VAL A 157 2.68 -2.64 -8.72
CA VAL A 157 3.73 -2.30 -7.75
C VAL A 157 4.02 -3.50 -6.85
N ASN A 158 5.30 -3.74 -6.58
CA ASN A 158 5.74 -4.70 -5.58
C ASN A 158 6.40 -3.97 -4.42
N ILE A 159 5.99 -4.27 -3.20
CA ILE A 159 6.54 -3.69 -1.97
C ILE A 159 7.07 -4.80 -1.08
N VAL A 160 8.29 -4.61 -0.57
CA VAL A 160 8.86 -5.43 0.51
C VAL A 160 9.27 -4.49 1.63
N GLY A 161 8.59 -4.56 2.76
CA GLY A 161 8.88 -3.74 3.93
C GLY A 161 10.17 -4.12 4.64
N ASN A 162 10.42 -3.46 5.77
CA ASN A 162 11.60 -3.69 6.60
C ASN A 162 11.33 -4.63 7.79
N HIS A 163 10.19 -5.32 7.81
CA HIS A 163 9.75 -6.24 8.87
C HIS A 163 9.58 -5.61 10.27
N SER A 164 9.51 -4.29 10.39
CA SER A 164 9.27 -3.64 11.68
C SER A 164 7.78 -3.71 12.09
N LYS A 165 7.51 -3.57 13.40
CA LYS A 165 6.13 -3.49 13.97
C LYS A 165 5.32 -2.30 13.47
N THR A 166 5.98 -1.28 12.93
CA THR A 166 5.38 -0.04 12.43
C THR A 166 5.31 -0.02 10.92
N SER A 167 5.79 -1.08 10.25
CA SER A 167 5.83 -1.10 8.79
C SER A 167 4.46 -1.21 8.16
N VAL A 168 4.23 -0.40 7.13
CA VAL A 168 3.00 -0.33 6.35
C VAL A 168 3.33 -0.40 4.86
N GLY A 169 2.65 -1.29 4.14
CA GLY A 169 2.84 -1.36 2.69
C GLY A 169 2.37 -0.10 1.98
N VAL A 170 1.09 0.25 2.15
CA VAL A 170 0.53 1.51 1.64
C VAL A 170 -0.29 2.20 2.71
N LEU A 171 0.00 3.46 2.97
CA LEU A 171 -0.75 4.33 3.87
C LEU A 171 -1.51 5.39 3.05
N LEU A 172 -2.84 5.40 3.16
CA LEU A 172 -3.72 6.32 2.44
C LEU A 172 -4.40 7.28 3.42
N GLU A 173 -3.98 8.52 3.40
CA GLU A 173 -4.68 9.63 4.07
C GLU A 173 -5.46 10.47 3.05
N GLY A 174 -5.01 10.49 1.78
CA GLY A 174 -5.71 11.11 0.64
C GLY A 174 -6.85 10.25 0.11
N HIS A 175 -7.84 10.86 -0.54
CA HIS A 175 -9.13 10.26 -0.91
C HIS A 175 -9.19 9.83 -2.38
N ASP A 176 -10.19 8.99 -2.72
CA ASP A 176 -10.60 8.64 -4.08
C ASP A 176 -9.51 7.94 -4.92
N ASN A 177 -8.63 7.18 -4.27
CA ASN A 177 -7.51 6.52 -4.95
C ASN A 177 -7.90 5.15 -5.50
N THR A 178 -7.25 4.74 -6.59
CA THR A 178 -7.36 3.40 -7.16
C THR A 178 -6.02 2.66 -7.05
N LEU A 179 -6.03 1.50 -6.38
CA LEU A 179 -4.88 0.62 -6.23
C LEU A 179 -5.17 -0.72 -6.91
N THR A 180 -4.30 -1.13 -7.85
CA THR A 180 -4.54 -2.34 -8.66
C THR A 180 -3.27 -3.19 -8.83
N ASN A 181 -3.41 -4.51 -8.76
CA ASN A 181 -2.32 -5.47 -9.06
C ASN A 181 -1.05 -5.23 -8.23
N MET A 182 -1.15 -5.23 -6.93
CA MET A 182 0.00 -5.03 -6.05
C MET A 182 0.35 -6.30 -5.27
N ARG A 183 1.64 -6.51 -5.02
CA ARG A 183 2.18 -7.50 -4.10
C ARG A 183 2.90 -6.78 -2.98
N ILE A 184 2.57 -7.15 -1.75
CA ILE A 184 3.10 -6.47 -0.56
C ILE A 184 3.57 -7.54 0.42
N ALA A 185 4.83 -7.50 0.82
CA ALA A 185 5.40 -8.48 1.74
C ALA A 185 6.26 -7.81 2.82
N GLY A 186 6.53 -8.53 3.91
CA GLY A 186 7.45 -8.07 4.95
C GLY A 186 6.99 -6.80 5.68
N VAL A 187 5.69 -6.61 5.83
CA VAL A 187 5.07 -5.48 6.53
C VAL A 187 4.16 -5.96 7.66
N HIS A 188 3.97 -5.12 8.66
CA HIS A 188 3.04 -5.37 9.75
C HIS A 188 1.58 -5.08 9.35
N VAL A 189 1.37 -4.01 8.58
CA VAL A 189 0.09 -3.68 7.96
C VAL A 189 0.26 -3.64 6.45
N GLY A 190 -0.55 -4.42 5.72
CA GLY A 190 -0.48 -4.45 4.26
C GLY A 190 -0.93 -3.12 3.64
N ILE A 191 -2.20 -2.80 3.81
CA ILE A 191 -2.83 -1.54 3.39
C ILE A 191 -3.47 -0.90 4.62
N GLN A 192 -3.21 0.38 4.86
CA GLN A 192 -3.93 1.18 5.83
C GLN A 192 -4.66 2.32 5.13
N ALA A 193 -5.99 2.30 5.17
CA ALA A 193 -6.85 3.32 4.60
C ALA A 193 -7.42 4.19 5.72
N ASP A 194 -6.87 5.38 5.87
CA ASP A 194 -7.34 6.43 6.80
C ASP A 194 -8.23 7.45 6.06
N SER A 195 -8.73 7.08 4.89
CA SER A 195 -9.57 7.89 4.00
C SER A 195 -10.59 7.05 3.24
N GLY A 196 -11.57 7.68 2.60
CA GLY A 196 -12.66 7.03 1.87
C GLY A 196 -12.61 7.25 0.37
N GLY A 197 -13.56 6.59 -0.33
CA GLY A 197 -13.69 6.65 -1.78
C GLY A 197 -12.65 5.81 -2.53
N ASN A 198 -11.85 5.01 -1.83
CA ASN A 198 -10.78 4.26 -2.45
C ASN A 198 -11.27 2.94 -3.06
N ILE A 199 -10.66 2.54 -4.16
CA ILE A 199 -10.87 1.27 -4.85
C ILE A 199 -9.60 0.43 -4.76
N PHE A 200 -9.72 -0.76 -4.17
CA PHE A 200 -8.66 -1.74 -4.01
C PHE A 200 -8.98 -2.98 -4.84
N ARG A 201 -8.14 -3.30 -5.81
CA ARG A 201 -8.39 -4.42 -6.71
C ARG A 201 -7.18 -5.29 -6.93
N ASN A 202 -7.34 -6.61 -6.72
CA ASN A 202 -6.27 -7.60 -6.88
C ASN A 202 -4.99 -7.21 -6.11
N LEU A 203 -5.15 -6.88 -4.83
CA LEU A 203 -4.06 -6.62 -3.91
C LEU A 203 -3.74 -7.86 -3.11
N HIS A 204 -2.46 -8.17 -2.94
CA HIS A 204 -2.00 -9.38 -2.26
C HIS A 204 -0.93 -9.05 -1.21
N PRO A 205 -1.32 -8.60 -0.01
CA PRO A 205 -0.41 -8.59 1.13
C PRO A 205 -0.14 -10.01 1.64
N LEU A 206 1.17 -10.28 1.89
CA LEU A 206 1.71 -11.49 2.46
C LEU A 206 2.52 -11.14 3.71
N TYR A 207 2.13 -11.67 4.88
CA TYR A 207 2.77 -11.31 6.15
C TYR A 207 4.23 -11.70 6.20
N THR A 208 4.58 -12.92 5.80
CA THR A 208 5.96 -13.39 5.81
C THR A 208 6.52 -13.60 4.43
N TYR A 209 7.74 -13.16 4.26
CA TYR A 209 8.54 -13.47 3.10
C TYR A 209 9.72 -14.35 3.51
N GLY A 210 9.71 -15.61 3.04
CA GLY A 210 10.92 -16.44 2.92
C GLY A 210 11.64 -16.86 4.21
N GLY A 211 10.98 -16.97 5.34
CA GLY A 211 11.61 -17.40 6.60
C GLY A 211 10.84 -18.49 7.34
N GLU A 212 11.49 -19.20 8.24
CA GLU A 212 10.83 -20.06 9.21
C GLU A 212 9.83 -19.22 10.01
N LEU A 213 8.61 -19.73 10.09
CA LEU A 213 7.51 -19.10 10.81
C LEU A 213 7.69 -19.29 12.31
N ALA A 214 8.74 -18.69 12.89
CA ALA A 214 8.91 -18.67 14.33
C ALA A 214 7.73 -17.92 14.98
N GLU A 215 7.46 -18.22 16.23
CA GLU A 215 6.52 -17.47 17.07
C GLU A 215 6.91 -15.99 17.03
N ASP A 216 6.14 -15.23 16.27
CA ASP A 216 6.39 -13.81 16.05
C ASP A 216 5.31 -13.02 16.79
N GLU A 217 5.68 -12.40 17.90
CA GLU A 217 4.76 -11.53 18.66
C GLU A 217 4.13 -10.44 17.80
N ASN A 218 4.80 -10.05 16.70
CA ASN A 218 4.28 -9.08 15.76
C ASN A 218 3.11 -9.64 14.96
N PHE A 219 3.06 -10.95 14.75
CA PHE A 219 1.95 -11.60 14.05
C PHE A 219 0.61 -11.30 14.70
N LEU A 220 0.52 -11.37 16.04
CA LEU A 220 -0.76 -11.24 16.77
C LEU A 220 -1.48 -9.90 16.55
N THR A 221 -0.78 -8.88 16.09
CA THR A 221 -1.33 -7.56 15.79
C THR A 221 -1.25 -7.20 14.30
N SER A 222 -0.81 -8.13 13.46
CA SER A 222 -0.67 -7.89 12.02
C SER A 222 -2.03 -7.86 11.31
N VAL A 223 -2.14 -6.96 10.32
CA VAL A 223 -3.38 -6.74 9.57
C VAL A 223 -3.08 -6.62 8.08
N ALA A 224 -3.76 -7.40 7.25
CA ALA A 224 -3.58 -7.29 5.81
C ALA A 224 -4.22 -6.00 5.24
N PHE A 225 -5.46 -5.72 5.62
CA PHE A 225 -6.21 -4.54 5.19
C PHE A 225 -6.84 -3.87 6.42
N MET A 226 -6.28 -2.72 6.80
CA MET A 226 -6.76 -1.91 7.92
C MET A 226 -7.54 -0.72 7.37
N ASP A 227 -8.85 -0.72 7.55
CA ASP A 227 -9.75 0.32 7.09
C ASP A 227 -10.28 1.12 8.27
N ARG A 228 -9.89 2.38 8.35
CA ARG A 228 -10.28 3.32 9.42
C ARG A 228 -11.29 4.36 8.97
N TRP A 229 -11.85 4.18 7.77
CA TRP A 229 -12.82 5.11 7.19
C TRP A 229 -14.02 4.36 6.59
N ASN A 230 -14.76 4.99 5.68
CA ASN A 230 -15.93 4.43 5.02
C ASN A 230 -15.90 4.63 3.51
N ASP A 231 -16.87 4.02 2.83
CA ASP A 231 -17.09 4.14 1.39
C ASP A 231 -15.91 3.65 0.54
N ASN A 232 -15.14 2.67 1.07
CA ASN A 232 -14.07 1.97 0.36
C ASN A 232 -14.59 0.67 -0.28
N TYR A 233 -14.01 0.33 -1.43
CA TYR A 233 -14.38 -0.85 -2.20
C TYR A 233 -13.18 -1.79 -2.40
N TYR A 234 -13.33 -3.05 -1.99
CA TYR A 234 -12.32 -4.11 -2.10
C TYR A 234 -12.80 -5.21 -3.02
N ASP A 235 -12.09 -5.48 -4.11
CA ASP A 235 -12.42 -6.53 -5.07
C ASP A 235 -11.22 -7.45 -5.35
N ILE A 236 -11.43 -8.76 -5.25
CA ILE A 236 -10.40 -9.79 -5.48
C ILE A 236 -9.14 -9.55 -4.63
N CYS A 237 -9.29 -8.99 -3.44
CA CYS A 237 -8.18 -8.77 -2.52
C CYS A 237 -7.83 -10.07 -1.77
N TYR A 238 -6.53 -10.38 -1.69
CA TYR A 238 -6.02 -11.60 -1.09
C TYR A 238 -5.17 -11.30 0.15
N SER A 239 -5.64 -11.74 1.31
CA SER A 239 -4.86 -11.74 2.56
C SER A 239 -4.17 -13.08 2.74
N ASP A 240 -2.84 -13.06 2.85
CA ASP A 240 -2.04 -14.27 3.04
C ASP A 240 -1.30 -14.21 4.37
N GLN A 241 -1.66 -15.08 5.30
CA GLN A 241 -0.99 -15.31 6.59
C GLN A 241 -0.97 -14.13 7.58
N PHE A 242 -1.80 -13.11 7.46
CA PHE A 242 -1.96 -12.09 8.52
C PHE A 242 -2.85 -12.61 9.65
N CYS A 243 -2.62 -12.16 10.90
CA CYS A 243 -3.50 -12.50 12.02
C CYS A 243 -4.94 -12.01 11.78
N THR A 244 -5.08 -10.78 11.31
CA THR A 244 -6.36 -10.22 10.86
C THR A 244 -6.29 -9.93 9.36
N ALA A 245 -7.22 -10.49 8.59
CA ALA A 245 -7.26 -10.23 7.15
C ALA A 245 -7.81 -8.83 6.86
N PHE A 246 -9.02 -8.53 7.34
CA PHE A 246 -9.65 -7.22 7.18
C PHE A 246 -10.05 -6.67 8.55
N SER A 247 -9.56 -5.48 8.90
CA SER A 247 -9.95 -4.74 10.10
C SER A 247 -10.69 -3.47 9.70
N MET A 248 -11.83 -3.20 10.28
CA MET A 248 -12.66 -2.04 9.98
C MET A 248 -13.19 -1.37 11.25
N GLN A 249 -13.43 -0.07 11.19
CA GLN A 249 -13.99 0.71 12.30
C GLN A 249 -15.53 0.71 12.29
N THR A 250 -16.12 1.10 13.40
CA THR A 250 -17.56 1.02 13.68
C THR A 250 -18.48 1.74 12.68
N SER A 251 -18.01 2.80 12.04
CA SER A 251 -18.81 3.56 11.06
C SER A 251 -18.63 3.08 9.63
N SER A 252 -17.77 2.09 9.40
CA SER A 252 -17.42 1.65 8.06
C SER A 252 -18.61 1.07 7.32
N ARG A 253 -18.86 1.57 6.11
CA ARG A 253 -19.87 1.07 5.15
C ARG A 253 -19.17 0.65 3.88
N ASN A 254 -18.20 -0.23 4.02
CA ASN A 254 -17.34 -0.68 2.95
C ASN A 254 -17.96 -1.87 2.22
N ILE A 255 -17.47 -2.15 1.02
CA ILE A 255 -17.87 -3.29 0.22
C ILE A 255 -16.65 -4.18 -0.04
N TYR A 256 -16.75 -5.44 0.37
CA TYR A 256 -15.71 -6.45 0.16
C TYR A 256 -16.28 -7.54 -0.74
N THR A 257 -15.73 -7.71 -1.94
CA THR A 257 -16.18 -8.71 -2.90
C THR A 257 -15.07 -9.67 -3.29
N ASN A 258 -15.40 -10.96 -3.42
CA ASN A 258 -14.48 -11.98 -3.93
C ASN A 258 -13.14 -12.02 -3.19
N SER A 259 -13.12 -11.66 -1.90
CA SER A 259 -11.92 -11.70 -1.09
C SER A 259 -11.41 -13.14 -0.96
N TYR A 260 -10.10 -13.32 -1.04
CA TYR A 260 -9.45 -14.57 -0.70
C TYR A 260 -8.62 -14.41 0.56
N ILE A 261 -8.88 -15.24 1.55
CA ILE A 261 -8.21 -15.19 2.84
C ILE A 261 -7.63 -16.56 3.12
N MET A 262 -6.35 -16.65 3.42
CA MET A 262 -5.67 -17.92 3.58
C MET A 262 -4.71 -17.92 4.76
N TRP A 263 -4.86 -18.97 5.57
CA TRP A 263 -3.87 -19.41 6.54
C TRP A 263 -3.47 -20.84 6.20
N TYR A 264 -2.20 -21.16 6.19
CA TYR A 264 -1.69 -22.50 5.91
C TYR A 264 -0.71 -23.00 6.97
N THR A 265 -0.39 -22.18 7.97
CA THR A 265 0.38 -22.56 9.15
C THR A 265 -0.14 -21.85 10.38
N SER A 266 -0.16 -22.57 11.53
CA SER A 266 -0.47 -21.95 12.81
C SER A 266 0.71 -21.08 13.29
N ARG A 267 0.37 -19.88 13.82
CA ARG A 267 1.34 -18.97 14.42
C ARG A 267 0.98 -18.60 15.86
N GLY A 268 0.01 -19.30 16.44
CA GLY A 268 -0.60 -18.92 17.70
C GLY A 268 -1.53 -17.70 17.56
N GLY A 269 -2.53 -17.62 18.40
CA GLY A 269 -3.52 -16.55 18.38
C GLY A 269 -4.76 -16.85 17.55
N VAL A 270 -5.68 -15.91 17.50
CA VAL A 270 -6.96 -16.00 16.80
C VAL A 270 -6.80 -15.47 15.38
N GLU A 271 -6.96 -16.34 14.39
CA GLU A 271 -7.02 -15.96 12.99
C GLU A 271 -8.40 -15.38 12.68
N THR A 272 -8.46 -14.12 12.30
CA THR A 272 -9.71 -13.39 12.09
C THR A 272 -9.84 -12.94 10.64
N ALA A 273 -10.90 -13.40 9.96
CA ALA A 273 -11.11 -12.98 8.57
C ALA A 273 -11.58 -11.53 8.50
N TYR A 274 -12.56 -11.15 9.31
CA TYR A 274 -13.08 -9.78 9.39
C TYR A 274 -13.22 -9.35 10.85
N LYS A 275 -12.53 -8.30 11.23
CA LYS A 275 -12.59 -7.70 12.56
C LYS A 275 -13.24 -6.32 12.47
N VAL A 276 -14.26 -6.09 13.28
CA VAL A 276 -14.97 -4.80 13.36
C VAL A 276 -14.80 -4.21 14.75
N ASP A 277 -14.22 -3.03 14.82
CA ASP A 277 -14.16 -2.25 16.05
C ASP A 277 -15.43 -1.39 16.15
N GLY A 278 -16.52 -1.99 16.67
CA GLY A 278 -17.84 -1.44 16.77
C GLY A 278 -18.91 -2.30 16.12
N LYS A 279 -19.94 -1.68 15.53
CA LYS A 279 -21.06 -2.34 14.84
C LYS A 279 -20.71 -2.65 13.39
N PHE A 280 -21.11 -3.84 12.94
CA PHE A 280 -20.90 -4.24 11.54
C PHE A 280 -21.95 -3.63 10.62
N ASN A 281 -21.53 -2.76 9.69
CA ASN A 281 -22.41 -2.09 8.72
C ASN A 281 -21.95 -2.23 7.26
N SER A 282 -20.95 -3.03 7.02
CA SER A 282 -20.36 -3.26 5.69
C SER A 282 -21.02 -4.44 4.96
N VAL A 283 -20.69 -4.59 3.68
CA VAL A 283 -21.15 -5.71 2.86
C VAL A 283 -19.98 -6.59 2.49
N ILE A 284 -20.07 -7.89 2.79
CA ILE A 284 -19.08 -8.91 2.42
C ILE A 284 -19.75 -9.87 1.46
N ARG A 285 -19.25 -9.99 0.22
CA ARG A 285 -19.83 -10.85 -0.82
C ARG A 285 -18.85 -11.90 -1.28
N THR A 286 -19.30 -13.13 -1.33
CA THR A 286 -18.57 -14.28 -1.88
C THR A 286 -17.11 -14.38 -1.41
N PRO A 287 -16.81 -14.20 -0.11
CA PRO A 287 -15.47 -14.39 0.39
C PRO A 287 -15.09 -15.86 0.31
N ARG A 288 -13.84 -16.13 -0.06
CA ARG A 288 -13.25 -17.46 0.02
C ARG A 288 -12.26 -17.49 1.17
N ILE A 289 -12.52 -18.34 2.17
CA ILE A 289 -11.75 -18.37 3.41
C ILE A 289 -11.22 -19.77 3.64
N ASN A 290 -9.91 -19.88 3.87
CA ASN A 290 -9.23 -21.11 4.18
C ASN A 290 -8.53 -20.99 5.55
N PHE A 291 -9.17 -21.54 6.59
CA PHE A 291 -8.62 -21.56 7.94
C PHE A 291 -7.62 -22.70 8.12
N HIS A 292 -6.65 -22.49 9.00
CA HIS A 292 -5.75 -23.53 9.46
C HIS A 292 -6.35 -24.26 10.68
N ASN A 293 -6.12 -25.57 10.79
CA ASN A 293 -6.85 -26.46 11.72
C ASN A 293 -6.49 -26.35 13.20
N ASP A 294 -5.40 -25.70 13.58
CA ASP A 294 -4.87 -25.77 14.95
C ASP A 294 -5.15 -24.51 15.79
N THR A 295 -5.93 -23.57 15.29
CA THR A 295 -6.15 -22.28 15.94
C THR A 295 -7.62 -22.00 16.24
N THR A 296 -7.85 -21.09 17.18
CA THR A 296 -9.18 -20.50 17.38
C THR A 296 -9.41 -19.48 16.28
N ASN A 297 -10.44 -19.67 15.46
CA ASN A 297 -10.68 -18.87 14.27
C ASN A 297 -12.02 -18.14 14.35
N ALA A 298 -12.09 -16.96 13.74
CA ALA A 298 -13.31 -16.20 13.59
C ALA A 298 -13.49 -15.72 12.14
N LEU A 299 -14.69 -15.94 11.58
CA LEU A 299 -15.03 -15.33 10.30
C LEU A 299 -15.30 -13.83 10.48
N LEU A 300 -16.07 -13.49 11.51
CA LEU A 300 -16.37 -12.10 11.86
C LEU A 300 -16.31 -11.94 13.38
N THR A 301 -15.63 -10.92 13.84
CA THR A 301 -15.72 -10.42 15.21
C THR A 301 -16.24 -9.01 15.22
N VAL A 302 -17.13 -8.68 16.16
CA VAL A 302 -17.66 -7.32 16.37
C VAL A 302 -17.45 -6.95 17.83
N SER A 303 -17.06 -5.71 18.11
CA SER A 303 -16.92 -5.24 19.49
C SER A 303 -18.22 -4.66 20.07
N GLU A 304 -19.22 -4.36 19.23
CA GLU A 304 -20.56 -3.94 19.63
C GLU A 304 -21.63 -4.71 18.86
N GLU A 305 -22.66 -5.18 19.53
CA GLU A 305 -23.82 -5.88 18.93
C GLU A 305 -24.65 -4.96 18.04
N GLY A 306 -25.31 -5.55 17.06
CA GLY A 306 -26.19 -4.86 16.12
C GLY A 306 -25.41 -4.25 14.95
N GLY A 307 -26.16 -3.67 14.02
CA GLY A 307 -25.66 -3.14 12.77
C GLY A 307 -26.51 -3.64 11.60
N SER A 308 -26.25 -3.09 10.41
CA SER A 308 -26.98 -3.44 9.17
C SER A 308 -26.10 -4.18 8.15
N GLY A 309 -24.97 -4.70 8.61
CA GLY A 309 -24.03 -5.42 7.75
C GLY A 309 -24.59 -6.71 7.19
N ILE A 310 -24.01 -7.17 6.10
CA ILE A 310 -24.46 -8.38 5.37
C ILE A 310 -23.25 -9.21 4.96
N ILE A 311 -23.34 -10.54 5.13
CA ILE A 311 -22.40 -11.51 4.59
C ILE A 311 -23.15 -12.40 3.61
N GLU A 312 -22.76 -12.37 2.34
CA GLU A 312 -23.43 -13.11 1.26
C GLU A 312 -22.56 -14.26 0.75
N ASN A 313 -23.13 -15.47 0.74
CA ASN A 313 -22.57 -16.66 0.10
C ASN A 313 -21.09 -16.94 0.40
N PRO A 314 -20.63 -17.00 1.65
CA PRO A 314 -19.25 -17.29 1.97
C PRO A 314 -18.87 -18.72 1.54
N MET A 315 -17.67 -18.89 0.98
CA MET A 315 -17.06 -20.17 0.72
C MET A 315 -16.00 -20.44 1.78
N ILE A 316 -16.27 -21.37 2.67
CA ILE A 316 -15.43 -21.62 3.84
C ILE A 316 -14.84 -23.02 3.75
N ASN A 317 -13.51 -23.13 3.78
CA ASN A 317 -12.82 -24.38 4.00
C ASN A 317 -12.60 -24.56 5.51
N HIS A 318 -12.99 -25.73 6.05
CA HIS A 318 -12.91 -26.03 7.47
C HIS A 318 -13.81 -25.15 8.37
N GLU A 319 -15.11 -25.08 8.05
CA GLU A 319 -16.08 -24.36 8.88
C GLU A 319 -16.11 -24.85 10.33
N GLU A 320 -15.76 -26.14 10.56
CA GLU A 320 -15.62 -26.76 11.88
C GLU A 320 -14.57 -26.08 12.76
N TYR A 321 -13.62 -25.35 12.19
CA TYR A 321 -12.57 -24.64 12.94
C TYR A 321 -13.00 -23.24 13.40
N ILE A 322 -14.15 -22.75 12.97
CA ILE A 322 -14.67 -21.45 13.40
C ILE A 322 -15.31 -21.63 14.79
N THR A 323 -14.71 -21.02 15.80
CA THR A 323 -15.22 -21.06 17.18
C THR A 323 -16.20 -19.94 17.48
N ASP A 324 -16.02 -18.76 16.88
CA ASP A 324 -16.92 -17.63 17.00
C ASP A 324 -18.00 -17.69 15.90
N LYS A 325 -19.25 -17.82 16.31
CA LYS A 325 -20.40 -17.93 15.42
C LYS A 325 -21.16 -16.61 15.18
N THR A 326 -20.62 -15.47 15.61
CA THR A 326 -21.23 -14.14 15.45
C THR A 326 -21.61 -13.83 14.00
N TYR A 327 -20.84 -14.34 13.04
CA TYR A 327 -21.10 -14.14 11.60
C TYR A 327 -22.49 -14.64 11.16
N LEU A 328 -23.09 -15.63 11.86
CA LEU A 328 -24.38 -16.19 11.52
C LEU A 328 -25.52 -15.17 11.63
N GLU A 329 -25.39 -14.17 12.48
CA GLU A 329 -26.38 -13.11 12.66
C GLU A 329 -26.50 -12.21 11.41
N TYR A 330 -25.44 -12.14 10.62
CA TYR A 330 -25.33 -11.27 9.44
C TYR A 330 -25.38 -12.05 8.11
N LEU A 331 -25.48 -13.39 8.22
CA LEU A 331 -25.40 -14.26 7.05
C LEU A 331 -26.68 -14.23 6.22
N THR A 332 -26.53 -14.02 4.92
CA THR A 332 -27.56 -14.18 3.91
C THR A 332 -27.09 -15.13 2.81
N GLY A 333 -28.00 -15.97 2.31
CA GLY A 333 -27.67 -16.96 1.30
C GLY A 333 -27.13 -18.26 1.88
N ILE A 334 -26.32 -18.98 1.10
CA ILE A 334 -25.88 -20.35 1.40
C ILE A 334 -24.40 -20.35 1.77
N VAL A 335 -24.04 -20.96 2.90
CA VAL A 335 -22.66 -21.29 3.22
C VAL A 335 -22.21 -22.45 2.32
N ILE A 336 -21.15 -22.24 1.55
CA ILE A 336 -20.58 -23.25 0.69
C ILE A 336 -19.36 -23.85 1.39
N THR A 337 -19.49 -25.06 1.89
CA THR A 337 -18.36 -25.81 2.45
C THR A 337 -17.80 -26.72 1.37
N PRO A 338 -16.55 -26.58 0.93
CA PRO A 338 -15.94 -27.46 -0.04
C PRO A 338 -15.95 -28.92 0.47
N LYS A 339 -16.35 -29.85 -0.36
CA LYS A 339 -16.20 -31.27 -0.03
C LYS A 339 -14.72 -31.61 0.06
N LYS A 340 -14.38 -32.36 1.14
CA LYS A 340 -13.04 -32.93 1.32
C LYS A 340 -12.68 -33.88 0.20
#